data_35003c629b73830408dad3611e6b2959
#
_entry.id   35003c629b73830408dad3611e6b2959
#
_cell.length_a   1.000
_cell.length_b   1.000
_cell.length_c   1.000
_cell.angle_alpha   90.00
_cell.angle_beta   90.00
_cell.angle_gamma   90.00
#
_symmetry.space_group_name_H-M   'P 1'
#
loop_
_entity.id
_entity.type
_entity.pdbx_description
1 polymer ?
#
loop_
_entity_poly.entity_id
_entity_poly.type
_entity_poly.pdbx_seq_one_letter_code
_entity_poly.pdbx_strand_id
1 'polypeptide(L)'
;MSDVGRDQVLPSLLSADHERSRDEPEIAANIAAQLEHMGLSTWSISVLRRLRDAIGRQAPRRVLEVGGSIGHRSAWLFDLFNDNPIDRFDIVEQGAKFGVILHRLQSRYEAAQWSSIIVNDFATLCAEEKAWKLTTTSGVGADERRLSEQYDAIIIDSPLSRLSSDLRNGMELLSSNGVLYTTEPETPV
;
A
#
# COMPACT_ATOMS: atom_id res chain seq x y z
N MET A 1 22.66 -4.32 -5.36
CA MET A 1 21.62 -3.33 -5.74
C MET A 1 21.86 -2.11 -4.86
N SER A 2 22.05 -0.96 -5.47
CA SER A 2 22.53 0.26 -4.80
C SER A 2 21.45 0.84 -3.87
N ASP A 3 21.89 1.27 -2.71
CA ASP A 3 21.16 1.99 -1.63
C ASP A 3 20.52 3.34 -2.10
N VAL A 4 20.63 3.64 -3.38
CA VAL A 4 20.24 4.90 -4.00
C VAL A 4 18.73 5.18 -3.86
N GLY A 5 17.90 4.15 -3.83
CA GLY A 5 16.44 4.31 -3.75
C GLY A 5 15.95 4.87 -2.42
N ARG A 6 16.51 4.39 -1.31
CA ARG A 6 16.10 4.79 0.04
C ARG A 6 16.52 6.22 0.36
N ASP A 7 17.74 6.62 0.00
CA ASP A 7 18.27 7.97 0.25
C ASP A 7 17.51 9.07 -0.51
N GLN A 8 16.77 8.71 -1.55
CA GLN A 8 16.00 9.65 -2.35
C GLN A 8 14.54 9.82 -1.88
N VAL A 9 14.04 8.91 -1.03
CA VAL A 9 12.64 8.94 -0.58
C VAL A 9 12.33 10.19 0.24
N LEU A 10 13.13 10.49 1.24
CA LEU A 10 12.90 11.66 2.10
C LEU A 10 12.98 12.99 1.34
N PRO A 11 14.00 13.25 0.49
CA PRO A 11 14.00 14.41 -0.40
C PRO A 11 12.77 14.48 -1.30
N SER A 12 12.27 13.33 -1.81
CA SER A 12 11.08 13.28 -2.66
C SER A 12 9.80 13.66 -1.93
N LEU A 13 9.66 13.23 -0.68
CA LEU A 13 8.52 13.59 0.17
C LEU A 13 8.53 15.08 0.56
N LEU A 14 9.71 15.67 0.73
CA LEU A 14 9.89 17.05 1.13
C LEU A 14 9.88 18.03 -0.06
N SER A 15 10.32 17.61 -1.23
CA SER A 15 10.33 18.43 -2.43
C SER A 15 9.01 18.31 -3.18
N ALA A 16 8.34 19.42 -3.43
CA ALA A 16 7.30 19.49 -4.43
C ALA A 16 7.96 19.49 -5.81
N ASP A 17 8.21 18.33 -6.40
CA ASP A 17 8.69 18.24 -7.76
C ASP A 17 7.50 18.43 -8.71
N HIS A 18 7.25 19.69 -9.08
CA HIS A 18 6.13 20.07 -9.95
C HIS A 18 6.24 19.50 -11.36
N GLU A 19 7.43 19.10 -11.81
CA GLU A 19 7.64 18.51 -13.14
C GLU A 19 7.22 17.04 -13.19
N ARG A 20 7.19 16.38 -12.06
CA ARG A 20 6.81 14.94 -11.93
C ARG A 20 5.42 14.71 -11.38
N SER A 21 4.79 15.74 -10.81
CA SER A 21 3.43 15.61 -10.29
C SER A 21 2.46 15.54 -11.47
N ARG A 22 2.05 14.32 -11.81
CA ARG A 22 0.92 14.11 -12.70
C ARG A 22 -0.35 14.67 -12.07
N ASP A 23 -1.30 15.05 -12.93
CA ASP A 23 -2.67 15.27 -12.52
C ASP A 23 -3.23 14.00 -11.86
N GLU A 24 -4.24 14.16 -11.04
CA GLU A 24 -4.91 13.03 -10.42
C GLU A 24 -5.40 12.04 -11.50
N PRO A 25 -5.12 10.73 -11.39
CA PRO A 25 -5.64 9.75 -12.34
C PRO A 25 -7.17 9.82 -12.38
N GLU A 26 -7.75 9.68 -13.57
CA GLU A 26 -9.21 9.81 -13.77
C GLU A 26 -10.02 8.90 -12.83
N ILE A 27 -9.55 7.65 -12.66
CA ILE A 27 -10.21 6.70 -11.76
C ILE A 27 -10.12 7.17 -10.31
N ALA A 28 -8.98 7.70 -9.88
CA ALA A 28 -8.80 8.26 -8.53
C ALA A 28 -9.69 9.47 -8.30
N ALA A 29 -9.77 10.40 -9.26
CA ALA A 29 -10.65 11.57 -9.19
C ALA A 29 -12.12 11.18 -9.05
N ASN A 30 -12.58 10.16 -9.79
CA ASN A 30 -13.93 9.63 -9.67
C ASN A 30 -14.21 9.04 -8.26
N ILE A 31 -13.21 8.38 -7.67
CA ILE A 31 -13.32 7.84 -6.30
C ILE A 31 -13.31 8.98 -5.29
N ALA A 32 -12.48 10.01 -5.47
CA ALA A 32 -12.43 11.18 -4.60
C ALA A 32 -13.79 11.89 -4.52
N ALA A 33 -14.45 12.09 -5.66
CA ALA A 33 -15.78 12.66 -5.73
C ALA A 33 -16.83 11.80 -4.97
N GLN A 34 -16.72 10.47 -5.04
CA GLN A 34 -17.60 9.57 -4.28
C GLN A 34 -17.35 9.67 -2.77
N LEU A 35 -16.07 9.74 -2.34
CA LEU A 35 -15.71 9.93 -0.93
C LEU A 35 -16.29 11.22 -0.38
N GLU A 36 -16.14 12.32 -1.09
CA GLU A 36 -16.72 13.62 -0.71
C GLU A 36 -18.24 13.52 -0.56
N HIS A 37 -18.92 12.91 -1.53
CA HIS A 37 -20.37 12.70 -1.47
C HIS A 37 -20.81 11.82 -0.28
N MET A 38 -19.99 10.87 0.14
CA MET A 38 -20.23 10.00 1.28
C MET A 38 -19.80 10.62 2.62
N GLY A 39 -19.21 11.81 2.62
CA GLY A 39 -18.66 12.45 3.82
C GLY A 39 -17.46 11.70 4.41
N LEU A 40 -16.73 10.95 3.59
CA LEU A 40 -15.53 10.23 3.98
C LEU A 40 -14.28 11.03 3.62
N SER A 41 -13.31 11.03 4.51
CA SER A 41 -12.01 11.67 4.28
C SER A 41 -11.01 10.69 3.67
N THR A 42 -10.09 11.22 2.89
CA THR A 42 -8.94 10.50 2.34
C THR A 42 -7.70 11.38 2.44
N TRP A 43 -6.54 10.83 2.11
CA TRP A 43 -5.32 11.61 2.03
C TRP A 43 -5.46 12.71 0.97
N SER A 44 -4.90 13.89 1.25
CA SER A 44 -4.97 14.98 0.29
C SER A 44 -4.22 14.65 -1.00
N ILE A 45 -4.66 15.25 -2.12
CA ILE A 45 -4.03 15.07 -3.43
C ILE A 45 -2.53 15.40 -3.38
N SER A 46 -2.13 16.43 -2.62
CA SER A 46 -0.71 16.79 -2.48
C SER A 46 0.10 15.70 -1.76
N VAL A 47 -0.47 15.02 -0.79
CA VAL A 47 0.16 13.88 -0.11
C VAL A 47 0.25 12.68 -1.05
N LEU A 48 -0.81 12.38 -1.78
CA LEU A 48 -0.83 11.26 -2.73
C LEU A 48 0.15 11.46 -3.89
N ARG A 49 0.28 12.68 -4.42
CA ARG A 49 1.32 13.01 -5.42
C ARG A 49 2.73 12.74 -4.88
N ARG A 50 3.03 13.22 -3.67
CA ARG A 50 4.33 13.00 -3.04
C ARG A 50 4.62 11.53 -2.77
N LEU A 51 3.62 10.81 -2.28
CA LEU A 51 3.72 9.36 -2.06
C LEU A 51 4.01 8.63 -3.38
N ARG A 52 3.26 8.94 -4.44
CA ARG A 52 3.47 8.38 -5.78
C ARG A 52 4.88 8.64 -6.29
N ASP A 53 5.37 9.88 -6.18
CA ASP A 53 6.71 10.26 -6.60
C ASP A 53 7.80 9.54 -5.78
N ALA A 54 7.62 9.44 -4.47
CA ALA A 54 8.57 8.76 -3.59
C ALA A 54 8.65 7.26 -3.91
N ILE A 55 7.51 6.58 -4.07
CA ILE A 55 7.45 5.17 -4.45
C ILE A 55 8.02 4.96 -5.87
N GLY A 56 7.69 5.83 -6.82
CA GLY A 56 8.23 5.76 -8.17
C GLY A 56 9.76 5.90 -8.23
N ARG A 57 10.36 6.73 -7.37
CA ARG A 57 11.83 6.86 -7.26
C ARG A 57 12.48 5.69 -6.55
N GLN A 58 11.80 5.15 -5.53
CA GLN A 58 12.25 3.95 -4.83
C GLN A 58 12.26 2.73 -5.75
N ALA A 59 11.38 2.69 -6.76
CA ALA A 59 11.19 1.59 -7.69
C ALA A 59 11.08 0.21 -7.00
N PRO A 60 10.12 0.05 -6.05
CA PRO A 60 9.98 -1.18 -5.30
C PRO A 60 9.52 -2.30 -6.21
N ARG A 61 9.87 -3.54 -5.88
CA ARG A 61 9.38 -4.73 -6.59
C ARG A 61 8.13 -5.32 -5.91
N ARG A 62 8.04 -5.21 -4.59
CA ARG A 62 6.92 -5.73 -3.80
C ARG A 62 6.38 -4.63 -2.89
N VAL A 63 5.10 -4.38 -3.00
CA VAL A 63 4.42 -3.31 -2.29
C VAL A 63 3.25 -3.88 -1.49
N LEU A 64 3.07 -3.40 -0.26
CA LEU A 64 1.92 -3.70 0.58
C LEU A 64 1.19 -2.42 0.93
N GLU A 65 -0.12 -2.42 0.75
CA GLU A 65 -1.02 -1.39 1.25
C GLU A 65 -1.94 -2.00 2.32
N VAL A 66 -1.97 -1.38 3.50
CA VAL A 66 -2.87 -1.74 4.61
C VAL A 66 -3.90 -0.62 4.79
N GLY A 67 -5.19 -0.96 4.73
CA GLY A 67 -6.29 0.00 4.80
C GLY A 67 -6.63 0.59 3.43
N GLY A 68 -6.94 -0.26 2.44
CA GLY A 68 -7.30 0.15 1.08
C GLY A 68 -8.59 0.95 0.97
N SER A 69 -9.51 0.81 1.92
CA SER A 69 -10.80 1.51 1.94
C SER A 69 -11.55 1.34 0.60
N ILE A 70 -12.09 2.42 0.03
CA ILE A 70 -12.74 2.38 -1.29
C ILE A 70 -11.75 2.53 -2.47
N GLY A 71 -10.44 2.52 -2.21
CA GLY A 71 -9.42 2.42 -3.24
C GLY A 71 -8.92 3.73 -3.82
N HIS A 72 -9.14 4.89 -3.18
CA HIS A 72 -8.65 6.16 -3.71
C HIS A 72 -7.12 6.17 -3.83
N ARG A 73 -6.40 5.85 -2.74
CA ARG A 73 -4.94 5.72 -2.75
C ARG A 73 -4.48 4.56 -3.62
N SER A 74 -5.19 3.42 -3.55
CA SER A 74 -4.91 2.26 -4.39
C SER A 74 -4.98 2.59 -5.88
N ALA A 75 -5.90 3.47 -6.32
CA ALA A 75 -6.00 3.89 -7.72
C ALA A 75 -4.76 4.67 -8.18
N TRP A 76 -4.19 5.53 -7.33
CA TRP A 76 -2.92 6.22 -7.59
C TRP A 76 -1.75 5.24 -7.75
N LEU A 77 -1.73 4.17 -6.94
CA LEU A 77 -0.69 3.15 -7.00
C LEU A 77 -0.86 2.22 -8.19
N PHE A 78 -2.09 1.81 -8.52
CA PHE A 78 -2.35 1.04 -9.73
C PHE A 78 -1.92 1.80 -10.98
N ASP A 79 -2.23 3.10 -11.08
CA ASP A 79 -1.79 3.96 -12.18
C ASP A 79 -0.26 4.03 -12.28
N LEU A 80 0.41 4.20 -11.14
CA LEU A 80 1.89 4.20 -11.08
C LEU A 80 2.48 2.88 -11.58
N PHE A 81 1.92 1.75 -11.15
CA PHE A 81 2.48 0.42 -11.43
C PHE A 81 2.13 -0.09 -12.82
N ASN A 82 1.08 0.44 -13.46
CA ASN A 82 0.84 0.21 -14.89
C ASN A 82 1.95 0.81 -15.75
N ASP A 83 2.47 1.98 -15.38
CA ASP A 83 3.59 2.62 -16.06
C ASP A 83 4.95 2.06 -15.63
N ASN A 84 5.05 1.55 -14.40
CA ASN A 84 6.28 1.06 -13.78
C ASN A 84 6.04 -0.34 -13.20
N PRO A 85 6.16 -1.40 -13.99
CA PRO A 85 5.82 -2.75 -13.58
C PRO A 85 6.56 -3.21 -12.32
N ILE A 86 5.81 -3.87 -11.42
CA ILE A 86 6.30 -4.46 -10.18
C ILE A 86 6.01 -5.97 -10.15
N ASP A 87 6.63 -6.69 -9.22
CA ASP A 87 6.39 -8.13 -9.10
C ASP A 87 5.08 -8.42 -8.37
N ARG A 88 4.75 -7.60 -7.35
CA ARG A 88 3.58 -7.83 -6.51
C ARG A 88 3.10 -6.59 -5.78
N PHE A 89 1.78 -6.38 -5.79
CA PHE A 89 1.07 -5.37 -5.00
C PHE A 89 -0.05 -6.03 -4.20
N ASP A 90 0.13 -6.15 -2.90
CA ASP A 90 -0.88 -6.68 -1.99
C ASP A 90 -1.64 -5.53 -1.32
N ILE A 91 -2.97 -5.64 -1.28
CA ILE A 91 -3.84 -4.68 -0.59
C ILE A 91 -4.61 -5.45 0.47
N VAL A 92 -4.40 -5.10 1.73
CA VAL A 92 -5.11 -5.66 2.88
C VAL A 92 -6.21 -4.70 3.30
N GLU A 93 -7.45 -5.20 3.32
CA GLU A 93 -8.62 -4.43 3.71
C GLU A 93 -9.49 -5.26 4.66
N GLN A 94 -9.82 -4.71 5.82
CA GLN A 94 -10.63 -5.43 6.82
C GLN A 94 -12.10 -5.49 6.43
N GLY A 95 -12.62 -4.45 5.77
CA GLY A 95 -14.03 -4.33 5.40
C GLY A 95 -14.40 -5.16 4.17
N ALA A 96 -15.21 -6.20 4.31
CA ALA A 96 -15.65 -7.03 3.19
C ALA A 96 -16.32 -6.22 2.07
N LYS A 97 -17.08 -5.16 2.40
CA LYS A 97 -17.71 -4.28 1.40
C LYS A 97 -16.66 -3.52 0.59
N PHE A 98 -15.62 -3.03 1.23
CA PHE A 98 -14.51 -2.34 0.56
C PHE A 98 -13.67 -3.32 -0.26
N GLY A 99 -13.48 -4.54 0.21
CA GLY A 99 -12.83 -5.60 -0.56
C GLY A 99 -13.48 -5.83 -1.92
N VAL A 100 -14.81 -5.83 -2.01
CA VAL A 100 -15.54 -5.93 -3.30
C VAL A 100 -15.23 -4.73 -4.21
N ILE A 101 -15.14 -3.51 -3.65
CA ILE A 101 -14.81 -2.31 -4.42
C ILE A 101 -13.38 -2.40 -4.95
N LEU A 102 -12.44 -2.81 -4.10
CA LEU A 102 -11.03 -2.99 -4.46
C LEU A 102 -10.85 -4.05 -5.56
N HIS A 103 -11.58 -5.18 -5.52
CA HIS A 103 -11.56 -6.16 -6.60
C HIS A 103 -12.07 -5.59 -7.93
N ARG A 104 -13.10 -4.75 -7.90
CA ARG A 104 -13.57 -4.04 -9.11
C ARG A 104 -12.52 -3.06 -9.63
N LEU A 105 -11.85 -2.35 -8.73
CA LEU A 105 -10.76 -1.45 -9.07
C LEU A 105 -9.60 -2.23 -9.71
N GLN A 106 -9.15 -3.33 -9.10
CA GLN A 106 -8.15 -4.24 -9.64
C GLN A 106 -8.49 -4.69 -11.07
N SER A 107 -9.76 -5.06 -11.30
CA SER A 107 -10.24 -5.49 -12.63
C SER A 107 -10.19 -4.35 -13.65
N ARG A 108 -10.49 -3.10 -13.25
CA ARG A 108 -10.43 -1.93 -14.15
C ARG A 108 -9.00 -1.61 -14.60
N TYR A 109 -8.00 -1.93 -13.78
CA TYR A 109 -6.59 -1.78 -14.11
C TYR A 109 -5.97 -3.06 -14.73
N GLU A 110 -6.77 -4.12 -14.94
CA GLU A 110 -6.31 -5.43 -15.44
C GLU A 110 -5.13 -6.00 -14.61
N ALA A 111 -5.10 -5.69 -13.32
CA ALA A 111 -3.96 -5.88 -12.43
C ALA A 111 -3.94 -7.24 -11.69
N ALA A 112 -4.87 -8.16 -12.01
CA ALA A 112 -5.01 -9.42 -11.28
C ALA A 112 -3.78 -10.34 -11.30
N GLN A 113 -2.90 -10.17 -12.29
CA GLN A 113 -1.69 -11.00 -12.41
C GLN A 113 -0.57 -10.59 -11.46
N TRP A 114 -0.52 -9.33 -11.06
CA TRP A 114 0.53 -8.76 -10.23
C TRP A 114 0.02 -8.12 -8.94
N SER A 115 -1.27 -8.17 -8.68
CA SER A 115 -1.84 -7.65 -7.44
C SER A 115 -2.80 -8.62 -6.77
N SER A 116 -3.00 -8.47 -5.46
CA SER A 116 -3.85 -9.31 -4.63
C SER A 116 -4.67 -8.45 -3.67
N ILE A 117 -5.97 -8.70 -3.62
CA ILE A 117 -6.85 -8.07 -2.63
C ILE A 117 -7.11 -9.09 -1.52
N ILE A 118 -6.68 -8.78 -0.31
CA ILE A 118 -6.77 -9.67 0.85
C ILE A 118 -7.76 -9.06 1.84
N VAL A 119 -8.95 -9.64 1.92
CA VAL A 119 -9.97 -9.21 2.88
C VAL A 119 -9.73 -9.94 4.19
N ASN A 120 -9.05 -9.27 5.12
CA ASN A 120 -8.77 -9.80 6.45
C ASN A 120 -8.25 -8.68 7.38
N ASP A 121 -8.21 -8.94 8.67
CA ASP A 121 -7.50 -8.10 9.64
C ASP A 121 -5.98 -8.29 9.49
N PHE A 122 -5.24 -7.18 9.41
CA PHE A 122 -3.79 -7.23 9.15
C PHE A 122 -3.00 -7.89 10.28
N ALA A 123 -3.39 -7.65 11.55
CA ALA A 123 -2.72 -8.28 12.68
C ALA A 123 -2.95 -9.81 12.69
N THR A 124 -4.15 -10.23 12.30
CA THR A 124 -4.47 -11.66 12.14
C THR A 124 -3.63 -12.30 11.06
N LEU A 125 -3.52 -11.67 9.87
CA LEU A 125 -2.66 -12.15 8.80
C LEU A 125 -1.19 -12.29 9.22
N CYS A 126 -0.67 -11.29 9.93
CA CYS A 126 0.71 -11.35 10.43
C CYS A 126 0.92 -12.47 11.46
N ALA A 127 -0.09 -12.74 12.32
CA ALA A 127 -0.04 -13.84 13.27
C ALA A 127 -0.08 -15.21 12.57
N GLU A 128 -0.93 -15.35 11.55
CA GLU A 128 -1.01 -16.55 10.69
C GLU A 128 0.34 -16.81 9.99
N GLU A 129 0.96 -15.78 9.40
CA GLU A 129 2.27 -15.88 8.75
C GLU A 129 3.39 -16.30 9.73
N LYS A 130 3.38 -15.75 10.95
CA LYS A 130 4.33 -16.16 12.00
C LYS A 130 4.13 -17.60 12.42
N ALA A 131 2.88 -18.02 12.64
CA ALA A 131 2.56 -19.40 12.98
C ALA A 131 2.99 -20.36 11.86
N TRP A 132 2.73 -20.00 10.62
CA TRP A 132 3.13 -20.78 9.46
C TRP A 132 4.66 -20.95 9.38
N LYS A 133 5.43 -19.88 9.55
CA LYS A 133 6.91 -19.91 9.57
C LYS A 133 7.47 -20.83 10.65
N LEU A 134 6.80 -20.94 11.80
CA LEU A 134 7.21 -21.80 12.90
C LEU A 134 6.88 -23.28 12.66
N THR A 135 5.84 -23.57 11.90
CA THR A 135 5.36 -24.95 11.68
C THR A 135 5.92 -25.60 10.43
N THR A 136 6.39 -24.79 9.47
CA THR A 136 6.87 -25.29 8.18
C THR A 136 8.40 -25.38 8.19
N THR A 137 8.93 -26.56 8.49
CA THR A 137 10.38 -26.85 8.51
C THR A 137 10.97 -27.15 7.11
N SER A 138 10.15 -27.29 6.09
CA SER A 138 10.58 -27.60 4.73
C SER A 138 9.67 -26.90 3.73
N GLY A 139 10.21 -26.11 2.85
CA GLY A 139 9.58 -25.25 1.84
C GLY A 139 8.37 -25.72 1.01
N VAL A 140 7.61 -26.67 1.56
CA VAL A 140 6.34 -27.13 1.04
C VAL A 140 5.27 -26.13 1.47
N GLY A 141 4.56 -25.52 0.51
CA GLY A 141 3.45 -24.59 0.76
C GLY A 141 3.78 -23.10 0.60
N ALA A 142 4.89 -22.75 -0.03
CA ALA A 142 5.22 -21.34 -0.33
C ALA A 142 4.12 -20.63 -1.16
N ASP A 143 3.40 -21.39 -2.00
CA ASP A 143 2.31 -20.89 -2.82
C ASP A 143 1.02 -20.60 -2.02
N GLU A 144 0.91 -21.07 -0.78
CA GLU A 144 -0.25 -20.85 0.07
C GLU A 144 -0.15 -19.55 0.90
N ARG A 145 0.98 -18.86 0.83
CA ARG A 145 1.17 -17.59 1.55
C ARG A 145 0.27 -16.49 0.98
N ARG A 146 -0.49 -15.87 1.85
CA ARG A 146 -1.32 -14.71 1.49
C ARG A 146 -0.50 -13.44 1.37
N LEU A 147 0.52 -13.26 2.19
CA LEU A 147 1.45 -12.14 2.17
C LEU A 147 2.81 -12.58 1.59
N SER A 148 3.52 -11.64 0.99
CA SER A 148 4.93 -11.83 0.64
C SER A 148 5.78 -11.93 1.91
N GLU A 149 6.93 -12.60 1.79
CA GLU A 149 7.86 -12.73 2.91
C GLU A 149 8.41 -11.38 3.36
N GLN A 150 8.69 -10.50 2.39
CA GLN A 150 9.17 -9.14 2.61
C GLN A 150 8.63 -8.20 1.52
N TYR A 151 8.52 -6.93 1.88
CA TYR A 151 8.09 -5.84 1.00
C TYR A 151 9.13 -4.74 0.95
N ASP A 152 9.29 -4.12 -0.21
CA ASP A 152 10.21 -3.00 -0.41
C ASP A 152 9.54 -1.67 -0.06
N ALA A 153 8.22 -1.58 -0.20
CA ALA A 153 7.42 -0.45 0.27
C ALA A 153 6.18 -0.96 0.98
N ILE A 154 5.87 -0.37 2.13
CA ILE A 154 4.65 -0.66 2.90
C ILE A 154 3.95 0.67 3.18
N ILE A 155 2.67 0.75 2.86
CA ILE A 155 1.80 1.89 3.16
C ILE A 155 0.79 1.45 4.21
N ILE A 156 0.72 2.16 5.35
CA ILE A 156 -0.22 1.84 6.42
C ILE A 156 -1.13 3.05 6.68
N ASP A 157 -2.43 2.81 6.52
CA ASP A 157 -3.49 3.74 6.83
C ASP A 157 -4.50 3.04 7.75
N SER A 158 -4.20 3.07 9.02
CA SER A 158 -4.98 2.39 10.06
C SER A 158 -5.54 3.39 11.07
N PRO A 159 -6.70 3.09 11.66
CA PRO A 159 -7.21 3.87 12.78
C PRO A 159 -6.19 3.97 13.90
N LEU A 160 -6.15 5.10 14.63
CA LEU A 160 -5.21 5.36 15.72
C LEU A 160 -5.14 4.23 16.75
N SER A 161 -6.28 3.59 17.04
CA SER A 161 -6.37 2.47 17.98
C SER A 161 -5.53 1.24 17.58
N ARG A 162 -5.22 1.09 16.29
CA ARG A 162 -4.46 -0.04 15.74
C ARG A 162 -3.12 0.37 15.14
N LEU A 163 -2.91 1.65 14.88
CA LEU A 163 -1.76 2.15 14.13
C LEU A 163 -0.43 1.62 14.69
N SER A 164 -0.23 1.68 16.02
CA SER A 164 1.02 1.21 16.64
C SER A 164 1.28 -0.28 16.44
N SER A 165 0.23 -1.12 16.46
CA SER A 165 0.38 -2.56 16.20
C SER A 165 0.65 -2.84 14.74
N ASP A 166 -0.05 -2.14 13.84
CA ASP A 166 0.09 -2.32 12.40
C ASP A 166 1.46 -1.83 11.90
N LEU A 167 1.96 -0.72 12.46
CA LEU A 167 3.33 -0.26 12.20
C LEU A 167 4.38 -1.31 12.62
N ARG A 168 4.23 -1.90 13.82
CA ARG A 168 5.14 -2.95 14.29
C ARG A 168 5.11 -4.16 13.35
N ASN A 169 3.92 -4.63 12.99
CA ASN A 169 3.77 -5.75 12.06
C ASN A 169 4.35 -5.42 10.68
N GLY A 170 4.12 -4.20 10.17
CA GLY A 170 4.70 -3.75 8.91
C GLY A 170 6.22 -3.73 8.93
N MET A 171 6.83 -3.25 10.02
CA MET A 171 8.30 -3.24 10.17
C MET A 171 8.91 -4.65 10.11
N GLU A 172 8.21 -5.68 10.60
CA GLU A 172 8.68 -7.06 10.53
C GLU A 172 8.61 -7.66 9.10
N LEU A 173 7.74 -7.11 8.24
CA LEU A 173 7.60 -7.51 6.85
C LEU A 173 8.45 -6.66 5.89
N LEU A 174 9.12 -5.64 6.40
CA LEU A 174 9.91 -4.72 5.58
C LEU A 174 11.24 -5.36 5.19
N SER A 175 11.63 -5.24 3.92
CA SER A 175 12.96 -5.65 3.47
C SER A 175 14.04 -4.72 4.05
N SER A 176 15.30 -5.15 4.04
CA SER A 176 16.41 -4.39 4.66
C SER A 176 16.53 -2.94 4.15
N ASN A 177 16.19 -2.69 2.89
CA ASN A 177 16.20 -1.38 2.26
C ASN A 177 14.79 -0.84 2.00
N GLY A 178 13.78 -1.47 2.61
CA GLY A 178 12.39 -1.08 2.45
C GLY A 178 12.05 0.22 3.18
N VAL A 179 10.95 0.82 2.76
CA VAL A 179 10.41 2.06 3.36
C VAL A 179 8.96 1.85 3.76
N LEU A 180 8.63 2.29 4.96
CA LEU A 180 7.27 2.30 5.47
C LEU A 180 6.72 3.73 5.43
N TYR A 181 5.55 3.88 4.84
CA TYR A 181 4.81 5.14 4.71
C TYR A 181 3.56 5.09 5.59
N THR A 182 3.32 6.15 6.33
CA THR A 182 2.08 6.33 7.11
C THR A 182 1.76 7.82 7.22
N THR A 183 0.53 8.14 7.56
CA THR A 183 0.16 9.51 7.94
C THR A 183 0.55 9.77 9.40
N GLU A 184 0.88 11.00 9.73
CA GLU A 184 0.89 11.41 11.13
C GLU A 184 -0.53 11.30 11.69
N PRO A 185 -0.69 10.73 12.90
CA PRO A 185 -1.96 10.77 13.57
C PRO A 185 -2.33 12.25 13.79
N GLU A 186 -3.54 12.65 13.35
CA GLU A 186 -4.06 13.95 13.71
C GLU A 186 -4.04 14.07 15.24
N THR A 187 -3.22 14.96 15.75
CA THR A 187 -3.26 15.31 17.16
C THR A 187 -4.63 15.93 17.43
N PRO A 188 -5.44 15.37 18.34
CA PRO A 188 -6.69 16.02 18.70
C PRO A 188 -6.38 17.44 19.17
N VAL A 189 -7.00 18.43 18.52
CA VAL A 189 -6.95 19.84 18.91
C VAL A 189 -7.77 20.03 20.16
#